data_8f3694be82c66db5f193224097fba644
#
_entry.id   8f3694be82c66db5f193224097fba644
#
_cell.length_a   1.000
_cell.length_b   1.000
_cell.length_c   1.000
_cell.angle_alpha   90.00
_cell.angle_beta   90.00
_cell.angle_gamma   90.00
#
_symmetry.space_group_name_H-M   'P 1'
#
loop_
_entity.id
_entity.type
_entity.pdbx_description
1 polymer ?
#
loop_
_entity_poly.entity_id
_entity_poly.type
_entity_poly.pdbx_seq_one_letter_code
_entity_poly.pdbx_strand_id
1 'polypeptide(L)'
;MYRLVYLSYLCMVASAGVTFVFLEDVEQLYGIPSWGIGLISSLAFLTAVLSALLIAPLGDRGLLRALGIFAFAAAIAGNLWIGFATELWSLAASRGLGGLGVGVFAVVGRKALIGETTDGGAEKIGGFVSAAVAGFIGGPALGAWLGELGGIETPYLAISGALILLAVPTIKYLVSVPIAVSERTTVANMIPLFKSRKVRAATAGYVAVFFNIGVFDATVDEYLTGLGASNAQVGLILIIVGAPLLFIPRLAGRAVDTSSRTTQFLLIALAIFVPIVLTLGVWEGIAVFTVLAFLQTTTESVIFPAANRLVIDEAGAANSAVGTSMLDATGSLAGGISAFFAPILFDLTDGPLGSFGGSGLVCLGLLFVAWTNARADTQPNVEA
;
A
#
# COMPACT_ATOMS: atom_id res chain seq x y z
N MET A 1 13.75 -17.16 -13.79
CA MET A 1 12.36 -17.54 -13.52
C MET A 1 11.69 -16.67 -12.46
N TYR A 2 12.34 -16.36 -11.34
CA TYR A 2 11.79 -15.45 -10.30
C TYR A 2 11.34 -14.07 -10.82
N ARG A 3 11.93 -13.56 -11.93
CA ARG A 3 11.49 -12.29 -12.56
C ARG A 3 10.04 -12.32 -13.05
N LEU A 4 9.48 -13.49 -13.33
CA LEU A 4 8.05 -13.63 -13.67
C LEU A 4 7.16 -13.28 -12.48
N VAL A 5 7.58 -13.65 -11.26
CA VAL A 5 6.86 -13.28 -10.02
C VAL A 5 6.86 -11.76 -9.84
N TYR A 6 8.00 -11.09 -10.10
CA TYR A 6 8.09 -9.63 -10.04
C TYR A 6 7.18 -8.94 -11.05
N LEU A 7 7.23 -9.40 -12.31
CA LEU A 7 6.42 -8.81 -13.37
C LEU A 7 4.93 -9.01 -13.13
N SER A 8 4.53 -10.21 -12.65
CA SER A 8 3.14 -10.49 -12.29
C SER A 8 2.67 -9.59 -11.15
N TYR A 9 3.50 -9.41 -10.12
CA TYR A 9 3.14 -8.55 -8.99
C TYR A 9 3.09 -7.07 -9.38
N LEU A 10 4.03 -6.61 -10.20
CA LEU A 10 4.00 -5.28 -10.78
C LEU A 10 2.68 -5.04 -11.53
N CYS A 11 2.28 -5.95 -12.44
CA CYS A 11 1.02 -5.81 -13.19
C CYS A 11 -0.21 -5.83 -12.26
N MET A 12 -0.23 -6.71 -11.24
CA MET A 12 -1.33 -6.78 -10.29
C MET A 12 -1.45 -5.49 -9.47
N VAL A 13 -0.33 -4.92 -8.99
CA VAL A 13 -0.34 -3.68 -8.22
C VAL A 13 -0.59 -2.47 -9.13
N ALA A 14 -0.09 -2.48 -10.37
CA ALA A 14 -0.40 -1.44 -11.34
C ALA A 14 -1.91 -1.32 -11.61
N SER A 15 -2.63 -2.44 -11.65
CA SER A 15 -4.09 -2.39 -11.80
C SER A 15 -4.80 -1.71 -10.63
N ALA A 16 -4.24 -1.81 -9.44
CA ALA A 16 -4.74 -1.05 -8.30
C ALA A 16 -4.50 0.46 -8.49
N GLY A 17 -3.33 0.84 -8.98
CA GLY A 17 -2.97 2.22 -9.26
C GLY A 17 -3.76 2.87 -10.40
N VAL A 18 -4.18 2.09 -11.42
CA VAL A 18 -5.02 2.59 -12.52
C VAL A 18 -6.29 3.27 -12.03
N THR A 19 -6.90 2.74 -10.98
CA THR A 19 -8.17 3.26 -10.47
C THR A 19 -8.06 4.70 -9.95
N PHE A 20 -6.86 5.13 -9.50
CA PHE A 20 -6.64 6.46 -8.92
C PHE A 20 -6.89 7.63 -9.89
N VAL A 21 -6.85 7.42 -11.19
CA VAL A 21 -7.05 8.48 -12.20
C VAL A 21 -8.42 8.43 -12.86
N PHE A 22 -9.33 7.59 -12.36
CA PHE A 22 -10.66 7.44 -12.92
C PHE A 22 -11.77 7.51 -11.86
N LEU A 23 -11.45 7.79 -10.59
CA LEU A 23 -12.47 7.83 -9.55
C LEU A 23 -13.44 8.98 -9.75
N GLU A 24 -12.95 10.15 -10.16
CA GLU A 24 -13.83 11.29 -10.50
C GLU A 24 -14.65 11.01 -11.76
N ASP A 25 -14.03 10.45 -12.81
CA ASP A 25 -14.77 10.07 -14.02
C ASP A 25 -15.91 9.08 -13.69
N VAL A 26 -15.64 8.10 -12.83
CA VAL A 26 -16.64 7.11 -12.36
C VAL A 26 -17.76 7.80 -11.56
N GLU A 27 -17.41 8.73 -10.68
CA GLU A 27 -18.37 9.52 -9.90
C GLU A 27 -19.30 10.29 -10.82
N GLN A 28 -18.74 11.05 -11.75
CA GLN A 28 -19.50 11.90 -12.66
C GLN A 28 -20.33 11.10 -13.69
N LEU A 29 -19.74 10.05 -14.28
CA LEU A 29 -20.41 9.27 -15.34
C LEU A 29 -21.56 8.42 -14.82
N TYR A 30 -21.40 7.86 -13.62
CA TYR A 30 -22.35 6.90 -13.07
C TYR A 30 -23.16 7.44 -11.88
N GLY A 31 -22.94 8.69 -11.48
CA GLY A 31 -23.63 9.33 -10.36
C GLY A 31 -23.40 8.62 -9.04
N ILE A 32 -22.18 8.11 -8.84
CA ILE A 32 -21.78 7.42 -7.60
C ILE A 32 -21.60 8.48 -6.49
N PRO A 33 -22.25 8.34 -5.33
CA PRO A 33 -22.04 9.29 -4.24
C PRO A 33 -20.65 9.12 -3.60
N SER A 34 -20.12 10.18 -2.97
CA SER A 34 -18.78 10.20 -2.36
C SER A 34 -18.52 9.06 -1.39
N TRP A 35 -19.50 8.64 -0.59
CA TRP A 35 -19.37 7.45 0.26
C TRP A 35 -19.20 6.18 -0.58
N GLY A 36 -19.74 6.14 -1.78
CA GLY A 36 -19.57 5.05 -2.74
C GLY A 36 -18.17 5.00 -3.29
N ILE A 37 -17.57 6.14 -3.65
CA ILE A 37 -16.15 6.26 -4.04
C ILE A 37 -15.26 5.79 -2.88
N GLY A 38 -15.55 6.23 -1.66
CA GLY A 38 -14.85 5.75 -0.46
C GLY A 38 -14.97 4.24 -0.25
N LEU A 39 -16.13 3.63 -0.53
CA LEU A 39 -16.33 2.19 -0.46
C LEU A 39 -15.48 1.45 -1.51
N ILE A 40 -15.48 1.93 -2.77
CA ILE A 40 -14.68 1.36 -3.86
C ILE A 40 -13.19 1.38 -3.49
N SER A 41 -12.66 2.51 -3.03
CA SER A 41 -11.25 2.65 -2.62
C SER A 41 -10.92 1.79 -1.40
N SER A 42 -11.75 1.81 -0.35
CA SER A 42 -11.51 1.07 0.89
C SER A 42 -11.45 -0.44 0.71
N LEU A 43 -12.25 -1.01 -0.20
CA LEU A 43 -12.33 -2.47 -0.38
C LEU A 43 -11.00 -3.07 -0.89
N ALA A 44 -10.19 -2.34 -1.64
CA ALA A 44 -8.86 -2.80 -2.04
C ALA A 44 -7.96 -3.05 -0.83
N PHE A 45 -7.96 -2.13 0.14
CA PHE A 45 -7.18 -2.25 1.38
C PHE A 45 -7.74 -3.33 2.30
N LEU A 46 -9.04 -3.34 2.53
CA LEU A 46 -9.70 -4.29 3.44
C LEU A 46 -9.54 -5.73 2.97
N THR A 47 -9.64 -5.99 1.67
CA THR A 47 -9.44 -7.33 1.11
C THR A 47 -7.98 -7.76 1.14
N ALA A 48 -7.02 -6.82 1.06
CA ALA A 48 -5.61 -7.11 1.30
C ALA A 48 -5.36 -7.57 2.75
N VAL A 49 -6.00 -6.93 3.74
CA VAL A 49 -5.97 -7.38 5.16
C VAL A 49 -6.54 -8.79 5.28
N LEU A 50 -7.71 -9.05 4.70
CA LEU A 50 -8.33 -10.39 4.75
C LEU A 50 -7.41 -11.44 4.13
N SER A 51 -6.75 -11.12 3.01
CA SER A 51 -5.79 -12.00 2.37
C SER A 51 -4.61 -12.33 3.29
N ALA A 52 -4.04 -11.33 3.93
CA ALA A 52 -2.91 -11.51 4.84
C ALA A 52 -3.27 -12.32 6.08
N LEU A 53 -4.45 -12.10 6.67
CA LEU A 53 -4.84 -12.74 7.92
C LEU A 53 -5.46 -14.13 7.75
N LEU A 54 -6.28 -14.33 6.71
CA LEU A 54 -7.06 -15.55 6.53
C LEU A 54 -6.45 -16.52 5.52
N ILE A 55 -5.81 -16.00 4.46
CA ILE A 55 -5.34 -16.82 3.34
C ILE A 55 -3.85 -17.14 3.47
N ALA A 56 -3.05 -16.25 4.04
CA ALA A 56 -1.62 -16.49 4.24
C ALA A 56 -1.30 -17.81 4.98
N PRO A 57 -2.03 -18.20 6.05
CA PRO A 57 -1.79 -19.46 6.74
C PRO A 57 -2.05 -20.71 5.89
N LEU A 58 -2.87 -20.62 4.84
CA LEU A 58 -3.13 -21.74 3.93
C LEU A 58 -1.91 -22.05 3.04
N GLY A 59 -1.07 -21.06 2.77
CA GLY A 59 0.20 -21.26 2.05
C GLY A 59 1.16 -22.20 2.79
N ASP A 60 1.11 -22.26 4.12
CA ASP A 60 1.93 -23.18 4.95
C ASP A 60 1.44 -24.63 4.86
N ARG A 61 0.24 -24.85 4.35
CA ARG A 61 -0.37 -26.19 4.19
C ARG A 61 -0.10 -26.83 2.81
N GLY A 62 0.85 -26.30 2.04
CA GLY A 62 1.17 -26.83 0.71
C GLY A 62 0.23 -26.37 -0.39
N LEU A 63 -0.64 -25.40 -0.13
CA LEU A 63 -1.63 -24.89 -1.10
C LEU A 63 -1.11 -23.76 -2.00
N LEU A 64 0.22 -23.56 -2.08
CA LEU A 64 0.84 -22.46 -2.81
C LEU A 64 0.37 -22.36 -4.28
N ARG A 65 0.25 -23.53 -4.94
CA ARG A 65 -0.27 -23.61 -6.31
C ARG A 65 -1.73 -23.15 -6.42
N ALA A 66 -2.59 -23.66 -5.55
CA ALA A 66 -4.01 -23.31 -5.58
C ALA A 66 -4.22 -21.83 -5.27
N LEU A 67 -3.47 -21.30 -4.31
CA LEU A 67 -3.47 -19.87 -3.98
C LEU A 67 -2.93 -19.01 -5.13
N GLY A 68 -1.89 -19.46 -5.83
CA GLY A 68 -1.38 -18.77 -7.03
C GLY A 68 -2.42 -18.73 -8.15
N ILE A 69 -3.09 -19.83 -8.43
CA ILE A 69 -4.19 -19.88 -9.41
C ILE A 69 -5.33 -18.95 -8.99
N PHE A 70 -5.73 -19.01 -7.73
CA PHE A 70 -6.78 -18.14 -7.18
C PHE A 70 -6.39 -16.65 -7.30
N ALA A 71 -5.15 -16.29 -6.98
CA ALA A 71 -4.67 -14.91 -7.05
C ALA A 71 -4.76 -14.36 -8.48
N PHE A 72 -4.31 -15.11 -9.48
CA PHE A 72 -4.44 -14.71 -10.88
C PHE A 72 -5.91 -14.65 -11.32
N ALA A 73 -6.70 -15.66 -10.99
CA ALA A 73 -8.12 -15.69 -11.36
C ALA A 73 -8.89 -14.49 -10.75
N ALA A 74 -8.67 -14.19 -9.47
CA ALA A 74 -9.30 -13.08 -8.79
C ALA A 74 -8.83 -11.72 -9.35
N ALA A 75 -7.53 -11.54 -9.58
CA ALA A 75 -7.00 -10.30 -10.17
C ALA A 75 -7.51 -10.09 -11.59
N ILE A 76 -7.48 -11.09 -12.46
CA ILE A 76 -7.98 -11.00 -13.84
C ILE A 76 -9.49 -10.77 -13.86
N ALA A 77 -10.26 -11.53 -13.09
CA ALA A 77 -11.71 -11.38 -13.02
C ALA A 77 -12.11 -10.02 -12.45
N GLY A 78 -11.45 -9.55 -11.38
CA GLY A 78 -11.69 -8.23 -10.81
C GLY A 78 -11.40 -7.11 -11.81
N ASN A 79 -10.28 -7.18 -12.55
CA ASN A 79 -9.94 -6.20 -13.57
C ASN A 79 -10.88 -6.22 -14.78
N LEU A 80 -11.24 -7.39 -15.29
CA LEU A 80 -12.23 -7.48 -16.36
C LEU A 80 -13.58 -6.95 -15.91
N TRP A 81 -13.98 -7.26 -14.69
CA TRP A 81 -15.26 -6.83 -14.16
C TRP A 81 -15.31 -5.31 -13.95
N ILE A 82 -14.29 -4.70 -13.34
CA ILE A 82 -14.28 -3.24 -13.10
C ILE A 82 -14.32 -2.45 -14.41
N GLY A 83 -13.69 -2.92 -15.48
CA GLY A 83 -13.71 -2.27 -16.79
C GLY A 83 -15.11 -2.16 -17.42
N PHE A 84 -16.07 -2.98 -16.99
CA PHE A 84 -17.45 -2.98 -17.50
C PHE A 84 -18.50 -2.66 -16.43
N ALA A 85 -18.08 -2.41 -15.18
CA ALA A 85 -18.96 -2.11 -14.08
C ALA A 85 -19.41 -0.64 -14.14
N THR A 86 -20.71 -0.40 -13.99
CA THR A 86 -21.33 0.94 -14.02
C THR A 86 -22.10 1.26 -12.74
N GLU A 87 -22.31 0.26 -11.89
CA GLU A 87 -23.07 0.41 -10.66
C GLU A 87 -22.15 0.31 -9.43
N LEU A 88 -22.45 1.06 -8.38
CA LEU A 88 -21.66 1.11 -7.15
C LEU A 88 -21.26 -0.27 -6.62
N TRP A 89 -22.22 -1.17 -6.45
CA TRP A 89 -21.94 -2.49 -5.87
C TRP A 89 -21.09 -3.38 -6.79
N SER A 90 -21.26 -3.22 -8.11
CA SER A 90 -20.46 -3.90 -9.13
C SER A 90 -19.01 -3.39 -9.11
N LEU A 91 -18.82 -2.09 -9.06
CA LEU A 91 -17.50 -1.44 -8.93
C LEU A 91 -16.81 -1.84 -7.62
N ALA A 92 -17.52 -1.77 -6.50
CA ALA A 92 -17.01 -2.14 -5.19
C ALA A 92 -16.60 -3.63 -5.11
N ALA A 93 -17.47 -4.52 -5.61
CA ALA A 93 -17.19 -5.96 -5.62
C ALA A 93 -16.01 -6.32 -6.51
N SER A 94 -15.93 -5.74 -7.72
CA SER A 94 -14.81 -5.96 -8.64
C SER A 94 -13.48 -5.47 -8.06
N ARG A 95 -13.49 -4.29 -7.41
CA ARG A 95 -12.33 -3.74 -6.71
C ARG A 95 -11.87 -4.62 -5.55
N GLY A 96 -12.82 -5.10 -4.74
CA GLY A 96 -12.56 -6.04 -3.66
C GLY A 96 -11.97 -7.37 -4.16
N LEU A 97 -12.50 -7.92 -5.25
CA LEU A 97 -12.00 -9.15 -5.87
C LEU A 97 -10.57 -8.97 -6.39
N GLY A 98 -10.29 -7.86 -7.06
CA GLY A 98 -8.94 -7.50 -7.51
C GLY A 98 -7.96 -7.39 -6.33
N GLY A 99 -8.35 -6.70 -5.25
CA GLY A 99 -7.58 -6.55 -4.02
C GLY A 99 -7.27 -7.89 -3.35
N LEU A 100 -8.24 -8.83 -3.31
CA LEU A 100 -7.99 -10.21 -2.86
C LEU A 100 -6.91 -10.89 -3.70
N GLY A 101 -6.96 -10.75 -5.03
CA GLY A 101 -5.97 -11.31 -5.94
C GLY A 101 -4.56 -10.78 -5.63
N VAL A 102 -4.42 -9.46 -5.51
CA VAL A 102 -3.15 -8.78 -5.16
C VAL A 102 -2.63 -9.25 -3.80
N GLY A 103 -3.48 -9.25 -2.78
CA GLY A 103 -3.10 -9.63 -1.41
C GLY A 103 -2.66 -11.09 -1.30
N VAL A 104 -3.37 -12.01 -1.95
CA VAL A 104 -3.00 -13.43 -1.99
C VAL A 104 -1.69 -13.62 -2.74
N PHE A 105 -1.50 -12.92 -3.87
CA PHE A 105 -0.26 -13.02 -4.64
C PHE A 105 0.95 -12.47 -3.88
N ALA A 106 0.77 -11.42 -3.08
CA ALA A 106 1.82 -10.88 -2.20
C ALA A 106 2.38 -11.96 -1.26
N VAL A 107 1.50 -12.78 -0.68
CA VAL A 107 1.90 -13.90 0.21
C VAL A 107 2.56 -15.02 -0.58
N VAL A 108 1.93 -15.45 -1.67
CA VAL A 108 2.43 -16.56 -2.51
C VAL A 108 3.79 -16.23 -3.12
N GLY A 109 3.95 -15.02 -3.65
CA GLY A 109 5.20 -14.56 -4.26
C GLY A 109 6.34 -14.50 -3.25
N ARG A 110 6.11 -13.93 -2.06
CA ARG A 110 7.13 -13.90 -0.98
C ARG A 110 7.57 -15.31 -0.60
N LYS A 111 6.62 -16.24 -0.37
CA LYS A 111 6.93 -17.63 0.00
C LYS A 111 7.71 -18.37 -1.07
N ALA A 112 7.35 -18.19 -2.33
CA ALA A 112 8.07 -18.81 -3.44
C ALA A 112 9.52 -18.30 -3.54
N LEU A 113 9.74 -17.01 -3.33
CA LEU A 113 11.07 -16.41 -3.38
C LEU A 113 11.96 -16.83 -2.21
N ILE A 114 11.40 -17.03 -1.02
CA ILE A 114 12.12 -17.54 0.15
C ILE A 114 12.46 -19.02 -0.01
N GLY A 115 11.54 -19.83 -0.53
CA GLY A 115 11.71 -21.28 -0.69
C GLY A 115 12.82 -21.68 -1.67
N GLU A 116 13.20 -20.78 -2.59
CA GLU A 116 14.21 -21.03 -3.62
C GLU A 116 15.66 -20.86 -3.10
N THR A 117 15.89 -20.29 -1.91
CA THR A 117 17.24 -19.85 -1.54
C THR A 117 17.68 -20.24 -0.14
N THR A 118 18.87 -20.84 -0.06
CA THR A 118 19.75 -20.82 1.10
C THR A 118 20.53 -19.48 1.21
N ASP A 119 20.78 -18.80 0.07
CA ASP A 119 21.49 -17.52 0.00
C ASP A 119 20.77 -16.52 -0.90
N GLY A 120 20.67 -15.24 -0.48
CA GLY A 120 20.12 -14.14 -1.31
C GLY A 120 18.61 -13.92 -1.21
N GLY A 121 17.91 -14.52 -0.26
CA GLY A 121 16.46 -14.33 -0.07
C GLY A 121 16.03 -12.88 0.17
N ALA A 122 16.83 -12.09 0.90
CA ALA A 122 16.57 -10.68 1.15
C ALA A 122 16.60 -9.82 -0.12
N GLU A 123 17.54 -10.09 -1.03
CA GLU A 123 17.63 -9.36 -2.32
C GLU A 123 16.41 -9.64 -3.19
N LYS A 124 15.96 -10.90 -3.27
CA LYS A 124 14.78 -11.28 -4.05
C LYS A 124 13.50 -10.67 -3.48
N ILE A 125 13.35 -10.64 -2.16
CA ILE A 125 12.21 -9.96 -1.50
C ILE A 125 12.28 -8.46 -1.77
N GLY A 126 13.46 -7.84 -1.68
CA GLY A 126 13.65 -6.45 -2.03
C GLY A 126 13.22 -6.14 -3.48
N GLY A 127 13.60 -6.97 -4.44
CA GLY A 127 13.15 -6.86 -5.83
C GLY A 127 11.64 -7.02 -6.00
N PHE A 128 11.01 -7.91 -5.23
CA PHE A 128 9.57 -8.11 -5.24
C PHE A 128 8.81 -6.89 -4.72
N VAL A 129 9.27 -6.31 -3.62
CA VAL A 129 8.70 -5.06 -3.08
C VAL A 129 8.92 -3.90 -4.04
N SER A 130 10.11 -3.78 -4.66
CA SER A 130 10.36 -2.75 -5.67
C SER A 130 9.45 -2.89 -6.89
N ALA A 131 9.11 -4.11 -7.30
CA ALA A 131 8.15 -4.35 -8.38
C ALA A 131 6.73 -3.88 -8.00
N ALA A 132 6.30 -4.10 -6.75
CA ALA A 132 5.04 -3.58 -6.25
C ALA A 132 5.00 -2.05 -6.26
N VAL A 133 6.04 -1.41 -5.72
CA VAL A 133 6.15 0.06 -5.71
C VAL A 133 6.16 0.63 -7.12
N ALA A 134 6.91 0.02 -8.04
CA ALA A 134 6.93 0.45 -9.45
C ALA A 134 5.56 0.30 -10.12
N GLY A 135 4.83 -0.79 -9.82
CA GLY A 135 3.46 -0.98 -10.29
C GLY A 135 2.51 0.07 -9.75
N PHE A 136 2.57 0.33 -8.44
CA PHE A 136 1.73 1.33 -7.78
C PHE A 136 1.92 2.74 -8.35
N ILE A 137 3.18 3.15 -8.55
CA ILE A 137 3.53 4.48 -9.07
C ILE A 137 3.25 4.58 -10.58
N GLY A 138 3.55 3.52 -11.34
CA GLY A 138 3.37 3.51 -12.79
C GLY A 138 1.93 3.25 -13.23
N GLY A 139 1.10 2.65 -12.37
CA GLY A 139 -0.29 2.32 -12.65
C GLY A 139 -1.14 3.50 -13.08
N PRO A 140 -1.16 4.62 -12.32
CA PRO A 140 -1.92 5.80 -12.67
C PRO A 140 -1.58 6.36 -14.06
N ALA A 141 -0.30 6.53 -14.35
CA ALA A 141 0.13 7.06 -15.66
C ALA A 141 -0.18 6.10 -16.80
N LEU A 142 -0.01 4.78 -16.58
CA LEU A 142 -0.43 3.76 -17.54
C LEU A 142 -1.94 3.81 -17.76
N GLY A 143 -2.70 3.98 -16.69
CA GLY A 143 -4.16 4.13 -16.71
C GLY A 143 -4.58 5.33 -17.55
N ALA A 144 -4.07 6.51 -17.24
CA ALA A 144 -4.35 7.74 -17.95
C ALA A 144 -4.02 7.61 -19.45
N TRP A 145 -2.81 7.14 -19.79
CA TRP A 145 -2.40 6.98 -21.19
C TRP A 145 -3.24 5.98 -21.97
N LEU A 146 -3.53 4.82 -21.41
CA LEU A 146 -4.38 3.82 -22.07
C LEU A 146 -5.85 4.25 -22.13
N GLY A 147 -6.32 4.99 -21.14
CA GLY A 147 -7.67 5.57 -21.13
C GLY A 147 -7.89 6.57 -22.24
N GLU A 148 -6.90 7.40 -22.55
CA GLU A 148 -6.96 8.32 -23.71
C GLU A 148 -7.05 7.59 -25.06
N LEU A 149 -6.52 6.37 -25.16
CA LEU A 149 -6.55 5.58 -26.40
C LEU A 149 -7.89 4.89 -26.66
N GLY A 150 -8.65 4.53 -25.64
CA GLY A 150 -9.83 3.70 -25.85
C GLY A 150 -10.90 3.75 -24.75
N GLY A 151 -10.80 4.66 -23.79
CA GLY A 151 -11.76 4.78 -22.70
C GLY A 151 -11.31 4.10 -21.40
N ILE A 152 -12.12 4.29 -20.35
CA ILE A 152 -11.81 3.84 -18.96
C ILE A 152 -11.55 2.32 -18.88
N GLU A 153 -12.18 1.51 -19.70
CA GLU A 153 -12.04 0.07 -19.76
C GLU A 153 -10.68 -0.40 -20.30
N THR A 154 -10.04 0.39 -21.16
CA THR A 154 -8.84 -0.01 -21.91
C THR A 154 -7.68 -0.41 -21.01
N PRO A 155 -7.28 0.33 -19.98
CA PRO A 155 -6.18 -0.06 -19.09
C PRO A 155 -6.46 -1.37 -18.34
N TYR A 156 -7.70 -1.60 -17.91
CA TYR A 156 -8.08 -2.83 -17.21
C TYR A 156 -8.02 -4.05 -18.15
N LEU A 157 -8.46 -3.89 -19.40
CA LEU A 157 -8.35 -4.94 -20.43
C LEU A 157 -6.89 -5.24 -20.76
N ALA A 158 -6.06 -4.21 -20.93
CA ALA A 158 -4.64 -4.37 -21.24
C ALA A 158 -3.89 -5.11 -20.11
N ILE A 159 -4.12 -4.71 -18.86
CA ILE A 159 -3.51 -5.37 -17.69
C ILE A 159 -4.03 -6.80 -17.54
N SER A 160 -5.33 -7.04 -17.75
CA SER A 160 -5.89 -8.40 -17.73
C SER A 160 -5.25 -9.28 -18.78
N GLY A 161 -5.04 -8.77 -19.99
CA GLY A 161 -4.33 -9.48 -21.07
C GLY A 161 -2.89 -9.83 -20.66
N ALA A 162 -2.16 -8.87 -20.07
CA ALA A 162 -0.82 -9.11 -19.55
C ALA A 162 -0.80 -10.16 -18.43
N LEU A 163 -1.76 -10.12 -17.50
CA LEU A 163 -1.88 -11.11 -16.43
C LEU A 163 -2.22 -12.51 -16.94
N ILE A 164 -3.08 -12.62 -17.97
CA ILE A 164 -3.40 -13.92 -18.62
C ILE A 164 -2.13 -14.53 -19.22
N LEU A 165 -1.32 -13.73 -19.93
CA LEU A 165 -0.06 -14.18 -20.51
C LEU A 165 0.96 -14.60 -19.44
N LEU A 166 1.01 -13.89 -18.31
CA LEU A 166 1.92 -14.17 -17.21
C LEU A 166 1.44 -15.31 -16.30
N ALA A 167 0.14 -15.63 -16.27
CA ALA A 167 -0.42 -16.61 -15.34
C ALA A 167 0.21 -18.00 -15.51
N VAL A 168 0.23 -18.54 -16.73
CA VAL A 168 0.72 -19.91 -16.99
C VAL A 168 2.20 -20.06 -16.63
N PRO A 169 3.13 -19.23 -17.12
CA PRO A 169 4.54 -19.36 -16.77
C PRO A 169 4.84 -19.12 -15.30
N THR A 170 4.14 -18.17 -14.66
CA THR A 170 4.32 -17.88 -13.23
C THR A 170 3.80 -19.03 -12.37
N ILE A 171 2.61 -19.58 -12.66
CA ILE A 171 2.08 -20.73 -11.92
C ILE A 171 2.97 -21.96 -12.08
N LYS A 172 3.50 -22.23 -13.28
CA LYS A 172 4.47 -23.32 -13.49
C LYS A 172 5.71 -23.12 -12.62
N TYR A 173 6.22 -21.90 -12.51
CA TYR A 173 7.34 -21.59 -11.64
C TYR A 173 6.99 -21.83 -10.16
N LEU A 174 5.83 -21.32 -9.68
CA LEU A 174 5.39 -21.50 -8.29
C LEU A 174 5.29 -22.97 -7.87
N VAL A 175 4.92 -23.85 -8.81
CA VAL A 175 4.85 -25.30 -8.58
C VAL A 175 6.23 -25.94 -8.47
N SER A 176 7.24 -25.41 -9.14
CA SER A 176 8.60 -25.96 -9.16
C SER A 176 9.44 -25.60 -7.93
N VAL A 177 8.98 -24.65 -7.13
CA VAL A 177 9.72 -24.16 -5.95
C VAL A 177 9.39 -24.99 -4.73
N PRO A 178 10.39 -25.44 -3.94
CA PRO A 178 10.15 -26.10 -2.66
C PRO A 178 9.42 -25.18 -1.70
N ILE A 179 8.47 -25.72 -0.95
CA ILE A 179 7.74 -24.95 0.06
C ILE A 179 8.63 -24.78 1.29
N ALA A 180 9.04 -23.54 1.58
CA ALA A 180 9.68 -23.24 2.85
C ALA A 180 8.64 -23.37 3.98
N VAL A 181 8.86 -24.27 4.90
CA VAL A 181 8.07 -24.37 6.13
C VAL A 181 8.47 -23.20 7.02
N SER A 182 7.61 -22.18 7.11
CA SER A 182 7.78 -21.07 8.05
C SER A 182 6.84 -21.24 9.24
N GLU A 183 7.18 -20.63 10.38
CA GLU A 183 6.25 -20.56 11.50
C GLU A 183 4.93 -19.89 11.05
N ARG A 184 3.81 -20.42 11.56
CA ARG A 184 2.48 -19.95 11.18
C ARG A 184 2.30 -18.50 11.62
N THR A 185 2.13 -17.60 10.67
CA THR A 185 1.72 -16.23 10.94
C THR A 185 0.24 -16.26 11.36
N THR A 186 -0.04 -16.04 12.63
CA THR A 186 -1.39 -15.96 13.18
C THR A 186 -1.59 -14.66 13.92
N VAL A 187 -2.83 -14.17 13.97
CA VAL A 187 -3.18 -12.96 14.75
C VAL A 187 -2.78 -13.10 16.21
N ALA A 188 -2.88 -14.31 16.78
CA ALA A 188 -2.47 -14.59 18.15
C ALA A 188 -0.97 -14.32 18.40
N ASN A 189 -0.12 -14.51 17.39
CA ASN A 189 1.32 -14.25 17.48
C ASN A 189 1.65 -12.75 17.29
N MET A 190 0.76 -11.96 16.70
CA MET A 190 0.95 -10.51 16.49
C MET A 190 0.65 -9.70 17.76
N ILE A 191 -0.37 -10.09 18.53
CA ILE A 191 -0.83 -9.34 19.72
C ILE A 191 0.28 -9.13 20.75
N PRO A 192 1.12 -10.13 21.11
CA PRO A 192 2.19 -9.95 22.09
C PRO A 192 3.22 -8.89 21.70
N LEU A 193 3.43 -8.64 20.40
CA LEU A 193 4.39 -7.64 19.91
C LEU A 193 3.99 -6.22 20.33
N PHE A 194 2.69 -5.94 20.47
CA PHE A 194 2.20 -4.64 20.95
C PHE A 194 2.55 -4.33 22.42
N LYS A 195 3.08 -5.28 23.18
CA LYS A 195 3.61 -5.00 24.53
C LYS A 195 4.88 -4.14 24.45
N SER A 196 5.67 -4.27 23.38
CA SER A 196 6.85 -3.44 23.17
C SER A 196 6.47 -2.00 22.83
N ARG A 197 7.10 -1.04 23.50
CA ARG A 197 6.93 0.40 23.22
C ARG A 197 7.48 0.78 21.84
N LYS A 198 8.60 0.17 21.42
CA LYS A 198 9.17 0.38 20.09
C LYS A 198 8.22 -0.08 18.98
N VAL A 199 7.59 -1.23 19.17
CA VAL A 199 6.58 -1.75 18.23
C VAL A 199 5.39 -0.81 18.14
N ARG A 200 4.90 -0.28 19.28
CA ARG A 200 3.79 0.70 19.24
C ARG A 200 4.19 2.00 18.53
N ALA A 201 5.41 2.51 18.76
CA ALA A 201 5.91 3.69 18.06
C ALA A 201 6.05 3.44 16.56
N ALA A 202 6.60 2.29 16.17
CA ALA A 202 6.74 1.88 14.78
C ALA A 202 5.39 1.72 14.07
N THR A 203 4.44 1.05 14.75
CA THR A 203 3.08 0.85 14.21
C THR A 203 2.36 2.19 14.05
N ALA A 204 2.49 3.11 15.00
CA ALA A 204 1.89 4.44 14.88
C ALA A 204 2.43 5.20 13.65
N GLY A 205 3.73 5.15 13.39
CA GLY A 205 4.31 5.74 12.18
C GLY A 205 3.84 5.08 10.89
N TYR A 206 3.78 3.76 10.86
CA TYR A 206 3.31 2.99 9.71
C TYR A 206 1.83 3.25 9.41
N VAL A 207 0.99 3.27 10.44
CA VAL A 207 -0.43 3.62 10.36
C VAL A 207 -0.63 5.05 9.86
N ALA A 208 0.18 6.02 10.31
CA ALA A 208 0.08 7.41 9.83
C ALA A 208 0.30 7.51 8.31
N VAL A 209 1.31 6.81 7.79
CA VAL A 209 1.58 6.77 6.34
C VAL A 209 0.43 6.13 5.58
N PHE A 210 -0.01 4.94 5.99
CA PHE A 210 -1.10 4.24 5.30
C PHE A 210 -2.44 4.96 5.39
N PHE A 211 -2.71 5.63 6.53
CA PHE A 211 -3.89 6.46 6.66
C PHE A 211 -3.89 7.57 5.61
N ASN A 212 -2.75 8.21 5.39
CA ASN A 212 -2.62 9.23 4.37
C ASN A 212 -2.66 8.65 2.93
N ILE A 213 -2.07 7.47 2.69
CA ILE A 213 -2.18 6.76 1.40
C ILE A 213 -3.66 6.49 1.04
N GLY A 214 -4.48 6.10 2.02
CA GLY A 214 -5.91 5.88 1.77
C GLY A 214 -6.65 7.17 1.40
N VAL A 215 -6.30 8.31 2.00
CA VAL A 215 -6.84 9.62 1.59
C VAL A 215 -6.43 9.95 0.15
N PHE A 216 -5.17 9.76 -0.19
CA PHE A 216 -4.69 9.96 -1.56
C PHE A 216 -5.41 9.05 -2.56
N ASP A 217 -5.57 7.76 -2.26
CA ASP A 217 -6.25 6.81 -3.13
C ASP A 217 -7.66 7.26 -3.49
N ALA A 218 -8.36 7.86 -2.53
CA ALA A 218 -9.78 8.15 -2.66
C ALA A 218 -10.11 9.59 -3.14
N THR A 219 -9.16 10.56 -3.03
CA THR A 219 -9.49 11.98 -3.26
C THR A 219 -8.50 12.75 -4.12
N VAL A 220 -7.33 12.17 -4.47
CA VAL A 220 -6.32 12.91 -5.23
C VAL A 220 -6.76 13.26 -6.65
N ASP A 221 -7.51 12.36 -7.29
CA ASP A 221 -8.04 12.54 -8.64
C ASP A 221 -9.03 13.70 -8.67
N GLU A 222 -10.07 13.63 -7.85
CA GLU A 222 -11.06 14.69 -7.69
C GLU A 222 -10.43 16.05 -7.36
N TYR A 223 -9.44 16.08 -6.46
CA TYR A 223 -8.76 17.32 -6.10
C TYR A 223 -7.97 17.92 -7.28
N LEU A 224 -7.18 17.13 -7.99
CA LEU A 224 -6.34 17.63 -9.07
C LEU A 224 -7.16 18.00 -10.31
N THR A 225 -8.20 17.25 -10.65
CA THR A 225 -9.12 17.58 -11.76
C THR A 225 -9.97 18.79 -11.42
N GLY A 226 -10.40 18.94 -10.18
CA GLY A 226 -11.04 20.17 -9.69
C GLY A 226 -10.17 21.41 -9.82
N LEU A 227 -8.83 21.27 -9.80
CA LEU A 227 -7.86 22.34 -10.11
C LEU A 227 -7.60 22.49 -11.62
N GLY A 228 -8.27 21.72 -12.49
CA GLY A 228 -8.15 21.76 -13.94
C GLY A 228 -7.07 20.85 -14.53
N ALA A 229 -6.55 19.87 -13.78
CA ALA A 229 -5.63 18.89 -14.33
C ALA A 229 -6.38 17.87 -15.20
N SER A 230 -5.82 17.49 -16.35
CA SER A 230 -6.30 16.33 -17.11
C SER A 230 -5.82 15.01 -16.47
N ASN A 231 -6.49 13.88 -16.80
CA ASN A 231 -6.09 12.55 -16.31
C ASN A 231 -4.60 12.24 -16.61
N ALA A 232 -4.10 12.64 -17.79
CA ALA A 232 -2.69 12.52 -18.14
C ALA A 232 -1.78 13.35 -17.21
N GLN A 233 -2.19 14.54 -16.82
CA GLN A 233 -1.46 15.38 -15.87
C GLN A 233 -1.53 14.77 -14.46
N VAL A 234 -2.68 14.26 -14.03
CA VAL A 234 -2.80 13.53 -12.75
C VAL A 234 -1.85 12.33 -12.73
N GLY A 235 -1.86 11.50 -13.77
CA GLY A 235 -0.95 10.36 -13.90
C GLY A 235 0.54 10.77 -13.83
N LEU A 236 0.93 11.86 -14.50
CA LEU A 236 2.30 12.39 -14.46
C LEU A 236 2.68 12.92 -13.07
N ILE A 237 1.77 13.66 -12.42
CA ILE A 237 1.95 14.16 -11.05
C ILE A 237 2.19 12.99 -10.10
N LEU A 238 1.41 11.93 -10.19
CA LEU A 238 1.55 10.75 -9.34
C LEU A 238 2.88 10.00 -9.56
N ILE A 239 3.43 9.99 -10.78
CA ILE A 239 4.80 9.51 -11.01
C ILE A 239 5.82 10.38 -10.28
N ILE A 240 5.72 11.71 -10.41
CA ILE A 240 6.65 12.64 -9.75
C ILE A 240 6.57 12.49 -8.24
N VAL A 241 5.36 12.49 -7.70
CA VAL A 241 5.09 12.32 -6.27
C VAL A 241 5.59 10.97 -5.75
N GLY A 242 5.41 9.90 -6.51
CA GLY A 242 5.83 8.55 -6.12
C GLY A 242 7.32 8.27 -6.32
N ALA A 243 8.03 9.07 -7.11
CA ALA A 243 9.44 8.81 -7.44
C ALA A 243 10.37 8.59 -6.22
N PRO A 244 10.23 9.32 -5.09
CA PRO A 244 11.02 9.06 -3.89
C PRO A 244 10.94 7.63 -3.39
N LEU A 245 9.78 6.98 -3.48
CA LEU A 245 9.55 5.59 -3.02
C LEU A 245 10.37 4.55 -3.81
N LEU A 246 10.85 4.88 -5.02
CA LEU A 246 11.69 3.98 -5.81
C LEU A 246 13.16 3.97 -5.36
N PHE A 247 13.66 5.09 -4.87
CA PHE A 247 15.10 5.27 -4.65
C PHE A 247 15.46 5.45 -3.18
N ILE A 248 14.69 6.24 -2.44
CA ILE A 248 15.02 6.66 -1.07
C ILE A 248 14.93 5.51 -0.06
N PRO A 249 13.97 4.57 -0.09
CA PRO A 249 13.88 3.51 0.93
C PRO A 249 15.13 2.65 1.02
N ARG A 250 15.84 2.45 -0.11
CA ARG A 250 17.09 1.70 -0.13
C ARG A 250 18.22 2.45 0.58
N LEU A 251 18.29 3.76 0.42
CA LEU A 251 19.28 4.62 1.08
C LEU A 251 18.97 4.77 2.56
N ALA A 252 17.69 5.04 2.88
CA ALA A 252 17.20 5.15 4.25
C ALA A 252 17.37 3.84 5.03
N GLY A 253 17.08 2.69 4.40
CA GLY A 253 17.28 1.37 5.01
C GLY A 253 18.73 1.14 5.41
N ARG A 254 19.69 1.44 4.53
CA ARG A 254 21.12 1.34 4.85
C ARG A 254 21.53 2.25 6.01
N ALA A 255 21.01 3.49 6.04
CA ALA A 255 21.28 4.42 7.14
C ALA A 255 20.70 3.94 8.46
N VAL A 256 19.50 3.37 8.43
CA VAL A 256 18.81 2.79 9.59
C VAL A 256 19.54 1.53 10.09
N ASP A 257 19.97 0.64 9.20
CA ASP A 257 20.66 -0.61 9.54
C ASP A 257 22.02 -0.38 10.21
N THR A 258 22.71 0.69 9.84
CA THR A 258 24.02 1.05 10.41
C THR A 258 23.92 1.93 11.66
N SER A 259 22.72 2.38 12.02
CA SER A 259 22.52 3.33 13.11
C SER A 259 21.85 2.68 14.33
N SER A 260 22.31 3.02 15.52
CA SER A 260 21.61 2.74 16.78
C SER A 260 20.43 3.68 17.06
N ARG A 261 20.13 4.60 16.15
CA ARG A 261 19.15 5.70 16.34
C ARG A 261 17.88 5.54 15.49
N THR A 262 17.48 4.31 15.19
CA THR A 262 16.31 4.00 14.34
C THR A 262 15.04 4.71 14.80
N THR A 263 14.77 4.74 16.12
CA THR A 263 13.62 5.45 16.69
C THR A 263 13.67 6.96 16.41
N GLN A 264 14.87 7.58 16.41
CA GLN A 264 15.00 8.99 16.09
C GLN A 264 14.73 9.26 14.61
N PHE A 265 15.19 8.41 13.69
CA PHE A 265 14.85 8.50 12.28
C PHE A 265 13.34 8.48 12.07
N LEU A 266 12.63 7.55 12.72
CA LEU A 266 11.18 7.46 12.67
C LEU A 266 10.51 8.76 13.15
N LEU A 267 10.90 9.24 14.33
CA LEU A 267 10.28 10.44 14.92
C LEU A 267 10.57 11.72 14.13
N ILE A 268 11.79 11.89 13.62
CA ILE A 268 12.15 13.06 12.79
C ILE A 268 11.36 13.03 11.48
N ALA A 269 11.31 11.87 10.82
CA ALA A 269 10.55 11.73 9.59
C ALA A 269 9.05 12.01 9.81
N LEU A 270 8.45 11.50 10.90
CA LEU A 270 7.06 11.80 11.25
C LEU A 270 6.85 13.29 11.61
N ALA A 271 7.79 13.92 12.32
CA ALA A 271 7.71 15.33 12.66
C ALA A 271 7.78 16.24 11.43
N ILE A 272 8.40 15.81 10.34
CA ILE A 272 8.42 16.52 9.06
C ILE A 272 7.16 16.14 8.24
N PHE A 273 6.75 14.88 8.25
CA PHE A 273 5.59 14.37 7.52
C PHE A 273 4.29 15.06 7.92
N VAL A 274 4.02 15.16 9.23
CA VAL A 274 2.73 15.66 9.74
C VAL A 274 2.44 17.11 9.31
N PRO A 275 3.35 18.09 9.44
CA PRO A 275 3.12 19.45 8.94
C PRO A 275 2.87 19.50 7.43
N ILE A 276 3.55 18.67 6.66
CA ILE A 276 3.34 18.61 5.20
C ILE A 276 1.92 18.16 4.88
N VAL A 277 1.45 17.08 5.52
CA VAL A 277 0.08 16.57 5.32
C VAL A 277 -0.96 17.61 5.72
N LEU A 278 -0.78 18.29 6.86
CA LEU A 278 -1.67 19.39 7.28
C LEU A 278 -1.71 20.52 6.24
N THR A 279 -0.57 20.81 5.62
CA THR A 279 -0.44 21.91 4.65
C THR A 279 -1.09 21.58 3.30
N LEU A 280 -1.14 20.29 2.92
CA LEU A 280 -1.81 19.82 1.71
C LEU A 280 -3.30 20.18 1.64
N GLY A 281 -3.97 20.23 2.79
CA GLY A 281 -5.37 20.62 2.89
C GLY A 281 -5.63 22.14 2.84
N VAL A 282 -4.58 22.97 2.93
CA VAL A 282 -4.71 24.44 3.09
C VAL A 282 -4.33 25.21 1.84
N TRP A 283 -3.32 24.74 1.11
CA TRP A 283 -2.75 25.47 -0.02
C TRP A 283 -3.26 24.88 -1.34
N GLU A 284 -3.90 25.73 -2.14
CA GLU A 284 -4.43 25.34 -3.44
C GLU A 284 -3.38 25.52 -4.55
N GLY A 285 -3.46 24.64 -5.54
CA GLY A 285 -2.66 24.73 -6.76
C GLY A 285 -1.84 23.47 -7.06
N ILE A 286 -1.87 23.04 -8.31
CA ILE A 286 -1.24 21.80 -8.80
C ILE A 286 0.26 21.76 -8.48
N ALA A 287 0.98 22.86 -8.70
CA ALA A 287 2.42 22.91 -8.45
C ALA A 287 2.76 22.80 -6.96
N VAL A 288 1.99 23.49 -6.09
CA VAL A 288 2.16 23.45 -4.64
C VAL A 288 1.87 22.05 -4.13
N PHE A 289 0.75 21.46 -4.54
CA PHE A 289 0.40 20.08 -4.20
C PHE A 289 1.50 19.11 -4.60
N THR A 290 1.98 19.19 -5.85
CA THR A 290 3.04 18.30 -6.35
C THR A 290 4.31 18.38 -5.51
N VAL A 291 4.75 19.58 -5.14
CA VAL A 291 5.94 19.77 -4.31
C VAL A 291 5.72 19.23 -2.89
N LEU A 292 4.60 19.55 -2.27
CA LEU A 292 4.29 19.08 -0.91
C LEU A 292 4.13 17.55 -0.87
N ALA A 293 3.42 16.96 -1.83
CA ALA A 293 3.24 15.54 -1.92
C ALA A 293 4.55 14.79 -2.24
N PHE A 294 5.45 15.36 -3.05
CA PHE A 294 6.80 14.85 -3.26
C PHE A 294 7.64 14.85 -1.97
N LEU A 295 7.59 15.93 -1.20
CA LEU A 295 8.25 16.00 0.10
C LEU A 295 7.66 15.02 1.11
N GLN A 296 6.35 14.86 1.10
CA GLN A 296 5.64 13.88 1.91
C GLN A 296 6.13 12.46 1.61
N THR A 297 6.10 12.00 0.35
CA THR A 297 6.57 10.66 -0.03
C THR A 297 8.05 10.46 0.22
N THR A 298 8.84 11.54 0.21
CA THR A 298 10.24 11.51 0.67
C THR A 298 10.34 11.12 2.14
N THR A 299 9.50 11.68 3.01
CA THR A 299 9.48 11.31 4.44
C THR A 299 8.91 9.91 4.67
N GLU A 300 7.87 9.50 3.95
CA GLU A 300 7.35 8.13 3.95
C GLU A 300 8.44 7.10 3.64
N SER A 301 9.28 7.41 2.67
CA SER A 301 10.41 6.58 2.24
C SER A 301 11.44 6.33 3.35
N VAL A 302 11.44 7.12 4.41
CA VAL A 302 12.26 6.94 5.63
C VAL A 302 11.45 6.23 6.72
N ILE A 303 10.17 6.57 6.87
CA ILE A 303 9.29 5.98 7.91
C ILE A 303 9.15 4.46 7.70
N PHE A 304 8.94 4.00 6.45
CA PHE A 304 8.78 2.58 6.15
C PHE A 304 9.94 1.70 6.60
N PRO A 305 11.20 1.93 6.19
CA PRO A 305 12.31 1.10 6.64
C PRO A 305 12.58 1.25 8.14
N ALA A 306 12.40 2.43 8.73
CA ALA A 306 12.58 2.64 10.16
C ALA A 306 11.56 1.86 11.00
N ALA A 307 10.28 1.88 10.62
CA ALA A 307 9.23 1.14 11.30
C ALA A 307 9.43 -0.38 11.16
N ASN A 308 9.73 -0.87 9.96
CA ASN A 308 10.02 -2.28 9.73
C ASN A 308 11.22 -2.76 10.56
N ARG A 309 12.30 -2.00 10.59
CA ARG A 309 13.51 -2.34 11.38
C ARG A 309 13.20 -2.46 12.87
N LEU A 310 12.49 -1.50 13.45
CA LEU A 310 12.10 -1.53 14.87
C LEU A 310 11.29 -2.77 15.21
N VAL A 311 10.35 -3.15 14.34
CA VAL A 311 9.50 -4.32 14.57
C VAL A 311 10.27 -5.63 14.38
N ILE A 312 11.17 -5.71 13.39
CA ILE A 312 12.02 -6.89 13.15
C ILE A 312 12.96 -7.12 14.35
N ASP A 313 13.59 -6.05 14.86
CA ASP A 313 14.51 -6.13 15.99
C ASP A 313 13.79 -6.63 17.27
N GLU A 314 12.57 -6.17 17.52
CA GLU A 314 11.78 -6.59 18.70
C GLU A 314 11.15 -7.98 18.53
N ALA A 315 10.72 -8.35 17.33
CA ALA A 315 10.17 -9.67 17.05
C ALA A 315 11.23 -10.77 17.03
N GLY A 316 12.48 -10.41 16.76
CA GLY A 316 13.58 -11.33 16.54
C GLY A 316 13.53 -12.02 15.17
N ALA A 317 14.64 -12.64 14.78
CA ALA A 317 14.78 -13.23 13.44
C ALA A 317 13.71 -14.29 13.11
N ALA A 318 13.35 -15.12 14.10
CA ALA A 318 12.35 -16.18 13.93
C ALA A 318 10.93 -15.65 13.67
N ASN A 319 10.57 -14.49 14.25
CA ASN A 319 9.24 -13.89 14.17
C ASN A 319 9.18 -12.64 13.30
N SER A 320 10.22 -12.33 12.53
CA SER A 320 10.29 -11.13 11.70
C SER A 320 9.14 -11.05 10.68
N ALA A 321 8.75 -12.19 10.10
CA ALA A 321 7.60 -12.27 9.18
C ALA A 321 6.27 -11.96 9.87
N VAL A 322 6.10 -12.36 11.13
CA VAL A 322 4.91 -12.03 11.94
C VAL A 322 4.85 -10.53 12.19
N GLY A 323 5.99 -9.92 12.54
CA GLY A 323 6.10 -8.49 12.81
C GLY A 323 5.78 -7.64 11.57
N THR A 324 6.35 -7.96 10.41
CA THR A 324 6.07 -7.24 9.15
C THR A 324 4.63 -7.42 8.70
N SER A 325 4.06 -8.63 8.82
CA SER A 325 2.65 -8.87 8.50
C SER A 325 1.70 -8.10 9.41
N MET A 326 2.07 -7.89 10.67
CA MET A 326 1.32 -7.06 11.60
C MET A 326 1.31 -5.59 11.15
N LEU A 327 2.46 -5.05 10.73
CA LEU A 327 2.54 -3.69 10.17
C LEU A 327 1.67 -3.58 8.91
N ASP A 328 1.80 -4.52 7.97
CA ASP A 328 1.03 -4.54 6.73
C ASP A 328 -0.48 -4.60 7.00
N ALA A 329 -0.92 -5.44 7.95
CA ALA A 329 -2.34 -5.56 8.31
C ALA A 329 -2.88 -4.28 8.99
N THR A 330 -2.13 -3.71 9.94
CA THR A 330 -2.56 -2.47 10.63
C THR A 330 -2.53 -1.27 9.71
N GLY A 331 -1.53 -1.17 8.84
CA GLY A 331 -1.43 -0.14 7.82
C GLY A 331 -2.60 -0.23 6.83
N SER A 332 -2.82 -1.40 6.22
CA SER A 332 -3.91 -1.58 5.25
C SER A 332 -5.29 -1.34 5.88
N LEU A 333 -5.50 -1.72 7.15
CA LEU A 333 -6.74 -1.39 7.85
C LEU A 333 -6.92 0.13 7.99
N ALA A 334 -5.86 0.84 8.37
CA ALA A 334 -5.89 2.30 8.48
C ALA A 334 -6.14 2.97 7.12
N GLY A 335 -5.48 2.50 6.06
CA GLY A 335 -5.71 2.95 4.69
C GLY A 335 -7.15 2.72 4.22
N GLY A 336 -7.72 1.55 4.52
CA GLY A 336 -9.12 1.27 4.19
C GLY A 336 -10.10 2.17 4.94
N ILE A 337 -9.86 2.43 6.22
CA ILE A 337 -10.70 3.35 7.01
C ILE A 337 -10.62 4.77 6.44
N SER A 338 -9.40 5.28 6.20
CA SER A 338 -9.24 6.63 5.67
C SER A 338 -9.78 6.79 4.26
N ALA A 339 -9.57 5.81 3.38
CA ALA A 339 -10.11 5.83 2.03
C ALA A 339 -11.65 5.87 2.01
N PHE A 340 -12.31 5.20 2.97
CA PHE A 340 -13.76 5.27 3.09
C PHE A 340 -14.27 6.65 3.47
N PHE A 341 -13.62 7.29 4.46
CA PHE A 341 -14.11 8.58 4.97
C PHE A 341 -13.62 9.80 4.20
N ALA A 342 -12.51 9.67 3.44
CA ALA A 342 -11.88 10.83 2.81
C ALA A 342 -12.76 11.55 1.79
N PRO A 343 -13.47 10.90 0.84
CA PRO A 343 -14.36 11.60 -0.09
C PRO A 343 -15.55 12.26 0.63
N ILE A 344 -16.08 11.61 1.67
CA ILE A 344 -17.17 12.17 2.48
C ILE A 344 -16.72 13.48 3.16
N LEU A 345 -15.51 13.49 3.70
CA LEU A 345 -14.94 14.67 4.36
C LEU A 345 -14.55 15.75 3.33
N PHE A 346 -14.15 15.36 2.13
CA PHE A 346 -13.87 16.27 1.03
C PHE A 346 -15.14 17.06 0.67
N ASP A 347 -16.26 16.37 0.44
CA ASP A 347 -17.54 16.99 0.14
C ASP A 347 -18.09 17.85 1.29
N LEU A 348 -18.01 17.36 2.52
CA LEU A 348 -18.53 18.09 3.69
C LEU A 348 -17.82 19.44 3.93
N THR A 349 -16.62 19.62 3.40
CA THR A 349 -15.83 20.84 3.57
C THR A 349 -15.61 21.59 2.27
N ASP A 350 -16.29 21.18 1.19
CA ASP A 350 -16.14 21.73 -0.16
C ASP A 350 -14.66 21.78 -0.60
N GLY A 351 -13.89 20.69 -0.31
CA GLY A 351 -12.50 20.62 -0.76
C GLY A 351 -11.52 19.84 0.15
N PRO A 352 -10.22 20.00 -0.11
CA PRO A 352 -9.16 19.17 0.44
C PRO A 352 -8.94 19.32 1.97
N LEU A 353 -9.47 20.38 2.58
CA LEU A 353 -9.28 20.65 4.02
C LEU A 353 -9.83 19.52 4.88
N GLY A 354 -11.01 18.99 4.56
CA GLY A 354 -11.61 17.90 5.33
C GLY A 354 -10.82 16.59 5.22
N SER A 355 -10.43 16.23 4.01
CA SER A 355 -9.74 14.97 3.74
C SER A 355 -8.26 15.05 4.16
N PHE A 356 -7.44 15.90 3.53
CA PHE A 356 -6.00 16.00 3.83
C PHE A 356 -5.74 16.67 5.19
N GLY A 357 -6.45 17.74 5.53
CA GLY A 357 -6.32 18.39 6.84
C GLY A 357 -6.77 17.47 7.98
N GLY A 358 -7.89 16.77 7.80
CA GLY A 358 -8.37 15.73 8.73
C GLY A 358 -7.36 14.59 8.90
N SER A 359 -6.77 14.11 7.80
CA SER A 359 -5.67 13.14 7.84
C SER A 359 -4.47 13.66 8.65
N GLY A 360 -4.08 14.90 8.42
CA GLY A 360 -2.98 15.55 9.16
C GLY A 360 -3.23 15.59 10.66
N LEU A 361 -4.47 15.83 11.10
CA LEU A 361 -4.82 15.81 12.54
C LEU A 361 -4.72 14.40 13.13
N VAL A 362 -5.17 13.37 12.41
CA VAL A 362 -4.98 11.97 12.81
C VAL A 362 -3.50 11.62 12.89
N CYS A 363 -2.71 12.01 11.89
CA CYS A 363 -1.27 11.81 11.86
C CYS A 363 -0.55 12.52 13.00
N LEU A 364 -1.04 13.71 13.43
CA LEU A 364 -0.53 14.43 14.61
C LEU A 364 -0.76 13.62 15.89
N GLY A 365 -1.94 13.04 16.05
CA GLY A 365 -2.23 12.11 17.16
C GLY A 365 -1.31 10.90 17.17
N LEU A 366 -1.06 10.31 15.97
CA LEU A 366 -0.16 9.16 15.82
C LEU A 366 1.31 9.54 16.07
N LEU A 367 1.75 10.74 15.69
CA LEU A 367 3.07 11.27 16.06
C LEU A 367 3.20 11.38 17.58
N PHE A 368 2.16 11.87 18.26
CA PHE A 368 2.16 11.95 19.73
C PHE A 368 2.26 10.55 20.36
N VAL A 369 1.53 9.58 19.85
CA VAL A 369 1.63 8.16 20.29
C VAL A 369 3.04 7.61 20.07
N ALA A 370 3.63 7.84 18.89
CA ALA A 370 4.99 7.39 18.59
C ALA A 370 6.00 8.03 19.55
N TRP A 371 5.90 9.33 19.77
CA TRP A 371 6.81 10.09 20.64
C TRP A 371 6.73 9.68 22.11
N THR A 372 5.52 9.50 22.67
CA THR A 372 5.36 9.07 24.08
C THR A 372 5.91 7.67 24.31
N ASN A 373 5.71 6.74 23.37
CA ASN A 373 6.26 5.41 23.46
C ASN A 373 7.80 5.39 23.32
N ALA A 374 8.36 6.24 22.43
CA ALA A 374 9.80 6.35 22.26
C ALA A 374 10.53 6.94 23.49
N ARG A 375 9.96 7.99 24.11
CA ARG A 375 10.56 8.62 25.34
C ARG A 375 10.61 7.68 26.50
N ALA A 376 9.59 6.89 26.70
CA ALA A 376 9.53 5.98 27.84
C ALA A 376 10.51 4.79 27.72
N ASP A 377 11.06 4.55 26.53
CA ASP A 377 12.12 3.52 26.31
C ASP A 377 13.52 4.06 26.71
N THR A 378 13.70 5.38 26.77
CA THR A 378 14.98 6.02 27.13
C THR A 378 15.16 6.27 28.63
N GLN A 379 14.12 6.06 29.44
CA GLN A 379 14.24 6.15 30.88
C GLN A 379 14.71 4.79 31.45
N PRO A 380 15.85 4.69 32.12
CA PRO A 380 16.24 3.47 32.82
C PRO A 380 15.14 3.14 33.85
N ASN A 381 14.76 1.87 33.91
CA ASN A 381 13.87 1.37 34.95
C ASN A 381 14.44 1.76 36.32
N VAL A 382 13.91 2.86 36.90
CA VAL A 382 14.13 3.20 38.31
C VAL A 382 13.04 2.48 39.09
N GLU A 383 13.10 1.15 39.11
CA GLU A 383 12.37 0.31 40.06
C GLU A 383 13.31 -0.85 40.36
N ALA A 384 14.08 -0.66 41.45
CA ALA A 384 14.72 -1.73 42.21
C ALA A 384 13.88 -2.04 43.44
#